data_da1a7b8f8f3d8adf14726daace1be107
#
_entry.id   da1a7b8f8f3d8adf14726daace1be107
#
_cell.length_a   1.000
_cell.length_b   1.000
_cell.length_c   1.000
_cell.angle_alpha   90.00
_cell.angle_beta   90.00
_cell.angle_gamma   90.00
#
_symmetry.space_group_name_H-M   'P 1'
#
loop_
_entity.id
_entity.type
_entity.pdbx_description
1 polymer ?
#
loop_
_entity_poly.entity_id
_entity_poly.type
_entity_poly.pdbx_seq_one_letter_code
_entity_poly.pdbx_strand_id
1 'polypeptide(L)'
;MTKRLNRRSFIKTAAIAGAGLALIPNKAFAGNKKPIPTEGKVRIAFIGVGLRGRNHVSNISKNPDVEIVAFGDISADAVAEAQKIIKADGRAKAEEFTLGPTDYLRLLKKPNIDGVVISTPWEWHARMAVDTMKAGKYAGLEVSAATTLEQCWDLVNTYEATGVPCMILENVCYGRQELAMLNMVKKGVFGEVVHARCGYLHDLRGIKFNNGVEYGTKSFSEAQWRTNFSEKMNADVYPTHGLGPISLALDINRGNRFLSISSAATKSRGLHEYIVEHPKGGENHPNADVNWNLGDVVTSTIKTSRGETIIVTHDTNVPRPYSLGFKLQGTNGLIEFDGLESGGIKQPDGSYLNTDRIYIEGKTEPHEWESAAKWFKEYDHPLWAKFEAEAKNTGHGGIDFFVDKEFVDSIKEKREPELDVYDAAAWSAVTPLSEMSIQEGGEPQFFPDFTRGKWMDRKAVDIK
;
A
#
# COMPACT_ATOMS: atom_id res chain seq x y z
N MET A 1 27.20 38.34 -15.96
CA MET A 1 27.22 37.68 -17.31
C MET A 1 27.09 36.18 -17.11
N THR A 2 25.87 35.68 -17.11
CA THR A 2 25.55 34.24 -16.95
C THR A 2 25.60 33.58 -18.33
N LYS A 3 26.56 32.67 -18.51
CA LYS A 3 26.67 31.85 -19.74
C LYS A 3 25.50 30.88 -19.80
N ARG A 4 24.59 31.06 -20.74
CA ARG A 4 23.57 30.06 -21.10
C ARG A 4 24.27 28.82 -21.67
N LEU A 5 24.11 27.66 -20.99
CA LEU A 5 24.49 26.37 -21.52
C LEU A 5 23.57 26.01 -22.70
N ASN A 6 24.12 25.66 -23.84
CA ASN A 6 23.36 25.28 -25.02
C ASN A 6 23.11 23.76 -25.07
N ARG A 7 22.07 23.31 -25.77
CA ARG A 7 21.68 21.89 -25.88
C ARG A 7 22.80 20.93 -26.33
N ARG A 8 23.78 21.40 -27.08
CA ARG A 8 24.91 20.56 -27.54
C ARG A 8 25.91 20.26 -26.45
N SER A 9 26.13 21.16 -25.49
CA SER A 9 27.02 20.88 -24.35
C SER A 9 26.38 19.91 -23.34
N PHE A 10 25.05 19.95 -23.16
CA PHE A 10 24.33 19.00 -22.32
C PHE A 10 24.42 17.57 -22.86
N ILE A 11 24.20 17.36 -24.16
CA ILE A 11 24.28 16.04 -24.80
C ILE A 11 25.70 15.45 -24.72
N LYS A 12 26.75 16.26 -24.83
CA LYS A 12 28.13 15.78 -24.69
C LYS A 12 28.48 15.35 -23.27
N THR A 13 27.95 16.00 -22.26
CA THR A 13 28.18 15.65 -20.85
C THR A 13 27.40 14.38 -20.46
N ALA A 14 26.18 14.20 -20.98
CA ALA A 14 25.41 12.97 -20.78
C ALA A 14 26.01 11.74 -21.46
N ALA A 15 26.66 11.90 -22.64
CA ALA A 15 27.31 10.80 -23.36
C ALA A 15 28.59 10.31 -22.68
N ILE A 16 29.26 11.16 -21.89
CA ILE A 16 30.49 10.76 -21.15
C ILE A 16 30.15 10.07 -19.82
N ALA A 17 29.03 10.40 -19.20
CA ALA A 17 28.54 9.72 -18.00
C ALA A 17 27.94 8.33 -18.28
N GLY A 18 27.44 8.09 -19.51
CA GLY A 18 26.87 6.81 -19.93
C GLY A 18 27.88 5.73 -20.36
N ALA A 19 29.14 6.10 -20.65
CA ALA A 19 30.15 5.17 -21.17
C ALA A 19 31.01 4.49 -20.09
N GLY A 20 30.87 4.88 -18.83
CA GLY A 20 31.68 4.37 -17.70
C GLY A 20 31.10 3.16 -16.94
N LEU A 21 29.86 2.73 -17.23
CA LEU A 21 29.19 1.65 -16.50
C LEU A 21 29.02 0.32 -17.26
N ALA A 22 29.69 0.16 -18.40
CA ALA A 22 29.48 -0.98 -19.30
C ALA A 22 30.57 -2.06 -19.28
N LEU A 23 31.31 -2.24 -18.20
CA LEU A 23 32.26 -3.39 -18.10
C LEU A 23 32.45 -3.82 -16.63
N ILE A 24 31.37 -4.19 -15.93
CA ILE A 24 31.49 -5.16 -14.84
C ILE A 24 30.96 -6.47 -15.41
N PRO A 25 31.79 -7.53 -15.57
CA PRO A 25 31.25 -8.80 -16.01
C PRO A 25 30.27 -9.29 -14.96
N ASN A 26 29.01 -9.39 -15.34
CA ASN A 26 27.94 -10.06 -14.57
C ASN A 26 28.40 -11.52 -14.36
N LYS A 27 29.21 -11.77 -13.33
CA LYS A 27 29.25 -13.10 -12.75
C LYS A 27 27.88 -13.27 -12.11
N ALA A 28 26.98 -13.88 -12.86
CA ALA A 28 25.75 -14.42 -12.37
C ALA A 28 26.06 -15.16 -11.06
N PHE A 29 25.67 -14.58 -9.94
CA PHE A 29 25.43 -15.36 -8.75
C PHE A 29 24.17 -16.20 -9.03
N ALA A 30 24.36 -17.24 -9.85
CA ALA A 30 23.50 -18.41 -9.81
C ALA A 30 23.81 -19.11 -8.47
N GLY A 31 23.39 -18.48 -7.38
CA GLY A 31 23.24 -19.18 -6.11
C GLY A 31 22.29 -20.32 -6.40
N ASN A 32 22.71 -21.55 -6.16
CA ASN A 32 21.87 -22.74 -6.21
C ASN A 32 20.62 -22.47 -5.37
N LYS A 33 19.54 -22.02 -6.01
CA LYS A 33 18.23 -21.88 -5.39
C LYS A 33 17.79 -23.30 -5.00
N LYS A 34 18.01 -23.68 -3.76
CA LYS A 34 17.32 -24.84 -3.22
C LYS A 34 15.84 -24.46 -3.20
N PRO A 35 14.97 -25.22 -3.88
CA PRO A 35 13.55 -25.00 -3.78
C PRO A 35 13.16 -25.00 -2.31
N ILE A 36 12.36 -24.04 -1.87
CA ILE A 36 11.78 -24.08 -0.52
C ILE A 36 10.93 -25.35 -0.46
N PRO A 37 11.20 -26.30 0.46
CA PRO A 37 10.42 -27.52 0.55
C PRO A 37 8.98 -27.18 0.95
N THR A 38 8.02 -27.50 0.11
CA THR A 38 6.58 -27.29 0.35
C THR A 38 5.84 -28.61 0.57
N GLU A 39 6.57 -29.67 0.90
CA GLU A 39 5.98 -30.87 1.45
C GLU A 39 5.56 -30.58 2.90
N GLY A 40 4.26 -30.36 3.12
CA GLY A 40 3.71 -30.02 4.43
C GLY A 40 3.06 -28.64 4.48
N LYS A 41 2.91 -28.10 5.69
CA LYS A 41 2.35 -26.77 5.93
C LYS A 41 3.32 -25.66 5.56
N VAL A 42 2.80 -24.52 5.09
CA VAL A 42 3.57 -23.30 4.91
C VAL A 42 3.95 -22.72 6.28
N ARG A 43 5.23 -22.50 6.52
CA ARG A 43 5.76 -22.02 7.80
C ARG A 43 5.94 -20.52 7.75
N ILE A 44 5.11 -19.81 8.52
CA ILE A 44 5.07 -18.34 8.53
C ILE A 44 5.63 -17.81 9.83
N ALA A 45 6.47 -16.78 9.72
CA ALA A 45 6.88 -15.94 10.82
C ALA A 45 6.32 -14.51 10.66
N PHE A 46 6.25 -13.77 11.75
CA PHE A 46 5.79 -12.39 11.77
C PHE A 46 6.86 -11.49 12.38
N ILE A 47 7.12 -10.33 11.76
CA ILE A 47 7.95 -9.26 12.31
C ILE A 47 7.05 -8.03 12.47
N GLY A 48 6.86 -7.61 13.72
CA GLY A 48 5.82 -6.65 14.09
C GLY A 48 4.47 -7.35 14.33
N VAL A 49 4.11 -7.53 15.59
CA VAL A 49 2.82 -8.11 16.02
C VAL A 49 2.03 -7.11 16.87
N GLY A 50 2.14 -5.83 16.50
CA GLY A 50 1.30 -4.74 17.01
C GLY A 50 -0.16 -4.87 16.56
N LEU A 51 -0.86 -3.75 16.40
CA LEU A 51 -2.28 -3.76 16.02
C LEU A 51 -2.51 -4.49 14.69
N ARG A 52 -1.84 -4.06 13.62
CA ARG A 52 -2.02 -4.63 12.28
C ARG A 52 -1.46 -6.05 12.17
N GLY A 53 -0.28 -6.30 12.75
CA GLY A 53 0.33 -7.64 12.73
C GLY A 53 -0.55 -8.69 13.39
N ARG A 54 -1.26 -8.36 14.49
CA ARG A 54 -2.21 -9.30 15.11
C ARG A 54 -3.43 -9.60 14.25
N ASN A 55 -3.85 -8.67 13.38
CA ASN A 55 -4.93 -8.95 12.42
C ASN A 55 -4.49 -10.04 11.44
N HIS A 56 -3.29 -9.94 10.86
CA HIS A 56 -2.71 -10.99 10.01
C HIS A 56 -2.53 -12.31 10.78
N VAL A 57 -2.03 -12.27 12.02
CA VAL A 57 -1.93 -13.47 12.87
C VAL A 57 -3.28 -14.14 13.05
N SER A 58 -4.33 -13.36 13.34
CA SER A 58 -5.70 -13.89 13.55
C SER A 58 -6.30 -14.51 12.29
N ASN A 59 -5.99 -13.97 11.11
CA ASN A 59 -6.49 -14.52 9.85
C ASN A 59 -5.69 -15.76 9.43
N ILE A 60 -4.36 -15.65 9.41
CA ILE A 60 -3.46 -16.71 8.95
C ILE A 60 -3.50 -17.93 9.89
N SER A 61 -3.69 -17.73 11.19
CA SER A 61 -3.78 -18.86 12.16
C SER A 61 -4.97 -19.79 11.92
N LYS A 62 -6.03 -19.31 11.25
CA LYS A 62 -7.20 -20.13 10.90
C LYS A 62 -6.97 -21.00 9.65
N ASN A 63 -5.93 -20.72 8.86
CA ASN A 63 -5.63 -21.48 7.65
C ASN A 63 -5.00 -22.85 8.03
N PRO A 64 -5.64 -23.99 7.72
CA PRO A 64 -5.15 -25.31 8.11
C PRO A 64 -3.80 -25.69 7.47
N ASP A 65 -3.47 -25.07 6.34
CA ASP A 65 -2.24 -25.30 5.58
C ASP A 65 -1.03 -24.50 6.11
N VAL A 66 -1.21 -23.74 7.20
CA VAL A 66 -0.16 -22.89 7.76
C VAL A 66 0.28 -23.38 9.13
N GLU A 67 1.57 -23.23 9.41
CA GLU A 67 2.19 -23.29 10.73
C GLU A 67 2.81 -21.93 11.06
N ILE A 68 2.42 -21.32 12.18
CA ILE A 68 3.04 -20.09 12.67
C ILE A 68 4.21 -20.50 13.57
N VAL A 69 5.44 -20.18 13.12
CA VAL A 69 6.65 -20.70 13.74
C VAL A 69 7.41 -19.68 14.59
N ALA A 70 7.28 -18.40 14.33
CA ALA A 70 8.01 -17.36 15.08
C ALA A 70 7.30 -16.01 15.09
N PHE A 71 7.51 -15.24 16.17
CA PHE A 71 7.16 -13.85 16.33
C PHE A 71 8.39 -13.00 16.68
N GLY A 72 8.62 -11.91 15.96
CA GLY A 72 9.60 -10.88 16.24
C GLY A 72 8.94 -9.53 16.52
N ASP A 73 9.16 -8.96 17.69
CA ASP A 73 8.69 -7.61 18.06
C ASP A 73 9.57 -7.06 19.18
N ILE A 74 9.70 -5.73 19.26
CA ILE A 74 10.39 -5.07 20.38
C ILE A 74 9.57 -5.10 21.69
N SER A 75 8.25 -5.32 21.56
CA SER A 75 7.30 -5.41 22.67
C SER A 75 7.00 -6.88 23.01
N ALA A 76 7.48 -7.35 24.16
CA ALA A 76 7.14 -8.67 24.68
C ALA A 76 5.63 -8.82 24.92
N ASP A 77 4.94 -7.74 25.30
CA ASP A 77 3.48 -7.75 25.50
C ASP A 77 2.74 -7.95 24.18
N ALA A 78 3.20 -7.33 23.09
CA ALA A 78 2.60 -7.55 21.76
C ALA A 78 2.77 -9.01 21.31
N VAL A 79 3.93 -9.61 21.56
CA VAL A 79 4.17 -11.05 21.30
C VAL A 79 3.28 -11.93 22.16
N ALA A 80 3.12 -11.61 23.46
CA ALA A 80 2.23 -12.37 24.34
C ALA A 80 0.77 -12.34 23.85
N GLU A 81 0.28 -11.21 23.36
CA GLU A 81 -1.06 -11.11 22.75
C GLU A 81 -1.18 -11.96 21.48
N ALA A 82 -0.16 -11.94 20.59
CA ALA A 82 -0.14 -12.77 19.39
C ALA A 82 -0.14 -14.29 19.75
N GLN A 83 0.60 -14.68 20.79
CA GLN A 83 0.58 -16.06 21.31
C GLN A 83 -0.80 -16.48 21.82
N LYS A 84 -1.55 -15.57 22.45
CA LYS A 84 -2.93 -15.86 22.90
C LYS A 84 -3.85 -16.15 21.70
N ILE A 85 -3.70 -15.40 20.61
CA ILE A 85 -4.48 -15.61 19.38
C ILE A 85 -4.24 -17.01 18.83
N ILE A 86 -2.99 -17.38 18.56
CA ILE A 86 -2.69 -18.68 17.97
C ILE A 86 -3.04 -19.84 18.90
N LYS A 87 -2.93 -19.66 20.23
CA LYS A 87 -3.36 -20.65 21.22
C LYS A 87 -4.88 -20.86 21.19
N ALA A 88 -5.66 -19.79 21.05
CA ALA A 88 -7.11 -19.88 20.92
C ALA A 88 -7.54 -20.67 19.68
N ASP A 89 -6.75 -20.59 18.60
CA ASP A 89 -6.95 -21.35 17.37
C ASP A 89 -6.31 -22.77 17.42
N GLY A 90 -5.88 -23.21 18.60
CA GLY A 90 -5.33 -24.57 18.82
C GLY A 90 -3.94 -24.78 18.23
N ARG A 91 -3.19 -23.71 17.94
CA ARG A 91 -1.84 -23.77 17.38
C ARG A 91 -0.78 -23.94 18.45
N ALA A 92 0.35 -24.54 18.08
CA ALA A 92 1.54 -24.63 18.93
C ALA A 92 2.10 -23.24 19.23
N LYS A 93 2.83 -23.10 20.34
CA LYS A 93 3.53 -21.87 20.71
C LYS A 93 4.61 -21.56 19.66
N ALA A 94 4.62 -20.34 19.11
CA ALA A 94 5.66 -19.84 18.23
C ALA A 94 6.93 -19.42 19.01
N GLU A 95 8.09 -19.48 18.38
CA GLU A 95 9.35 -18.99 18.97
C GLU A 95 9.35 -17.46 19.06
N GLU A 96 9.93 -16.88 20.10
CA GLU A 96 9.85 -15.44 20.40
C GLU A 96 11.21 -14.76 20.22
N PHE A 97 11.21 -13.60 19.55
CA PHE A 97 12.38 -12.78 19.26
C PHE A 97 12.10 -11.34 19.70
N THR A 98 12.51 -11.00 20.93
CA THR A 98 12.13 -9.73 21.61
C THR A 98 13.33 -8.97 22.19
N LEU A 99 14.57 -9.30 21.79
CA LEU A 99 15.78 -8.70 22.36
C LEU A 99 16.13 -7.32 21.79
N GLY A 100 15.23 -6.68 21.04
CA GLY A 100 15.39 -5.34 20.50
C GLY A 100 15.15 -5.26 18.99
N PRO A 101 15.36 -4.08 18.39
CA PRO A 101 14.91 -3.76 17.03
C PRO A 101 15.63 -4.56 15.93
N THR A 102 16.75 -5.21 16.23
CA THR A 102 17.50 -6.05 15.27
C THR A 102 17.37 -7.55 15.54
N ASP A 103 16.58 -7.96 16.53
CA ASP A 103 16.44 -9.38 16.86
C ASP A 103 15.72 -10.19 15.76
N TYR A 104 14.99 -9.52 14.87
CA TYR A 104 14.43 -10.14 13.67
C TYR A 104 15.51 -10.79 12.78
N LEU A 105 16.76 -10.30 12.80
CA LEU A 105 17.87 -10.92 12.05
C LEU A 105 18.20 -12.33 12.59
N ARG A 106 17.99 -12.56 13.88
CA ARG A 106 18.13 -13.88 14.48
C ARG A 106 16.96 -14.81 14.11
N LEU A 107 15.75 -14.25 14.03
CA LEU A 107 14.57 -14.94 13.49
C LEU A 107 14.82 -15.37 12.01
N LEU A 108 15.33 -14.48 11.17
CA LEU A 108 15.58 -14.76 9.76
C LEU A 108 16.63 -15.87 9.53
N LYS A 109 17.52 -16.16 10.49
CA LYS A 109 18.48 -17.25 10.42
C LYS A 109 17.85 -18.64 10.62
N LYS A 110 16.58 -18.73 11.06
CA LYS A 110 15.89 -20.01 11.24
C LYS A 110 15.61 -20.67 9.88
N PRO A 111 15.99 -21.94 9.71
CA PRO A 111 15.81 -22.65 8.43
C PRO A 111 14.36 -23.08 8.17
N ASN A 112 13.52 -23.12 9.21
CA ASN A 112 12.15 -23.59 9.16
C ASN A 112 11.15 -22.47 8.95
N ILE A 113 11.46 -21.45 8.14
CA ILE A 113 10.57 -20.35 7.79
C ILE A 113 10.52 -20.26 6.26
N ASP A 114 9.32 -20.30 5.69
CA ASP A 114 9.07 -20.19 4.25
C ASP A 114 8.71 -18.75 3.85
N GLY A 115 7.96 -18.05 4.70
CA GLY A 115 7.57 -16.66 4.50
C GLY A 115 7.50 -15.86 5.80
N VAL A 116 7.60 -14.54 5.66
CA VAL A 116 7.59 -13.58 6.77
C VAL A 116 6.61 -12.46 6.45
N VAL A 117 5.65 -12.23 7.33
CA VAL A 117 4.77 -11.06 7.31
C VAL A 117 5.42 -9.95 8.12
N ILE A 118 5.56 -8.77 7.52
CA ILE A 118 6.23 -7.60 8.10
C ILE A 118 5.20 -6.49 8.29
N SER A 119 4.92 -6.11 9.55
CA SER A 119 3.91 -5.12 9.95
C SER A 119 4.46 -4.19 11.02
N THR A 120 5.66 -3.67 10.79
CA THR A 120 6.39 -2.74 11.66
C THR A 120 6.08 -1.28 11.29
N PRO A 121 6.63 -0.27 11.98
CA PRO A 121 6.60 1.12 11.48
C PRO A 121 7.24 1.26 10.10
N TRP A 122 6.75 2.20 9.27
CA TRP A 122 7.10 2.34 7.85
C TRP A 122 8.61 2.45 7.58
N GLU A 123 9.36 3.12 8.45
CA GLU A 123 10.82 3.27 8.31
C GLU A 123 11.59 1.94 8.34
N TRP A 124 10.99 0.87 8.88
CA TRP A 124 11.59 -0.46 8.96
C TRP A 124 11.18 -1.40 7.81
N HIS A 125 10.12 -1.09 7.10
CA HIS A 125 9.49 -1.96 6.12
C HIS A 125 10.48 -2.44 5.04
N ALA A 126 11.03 -1.53 4.26
CA ALA A 126 11.92 -1.87 3.16
C ALA A 126 13.15 -2.65 3.63
N ARG A 127 13.80 -2.20 4.71
CA ARG A 127 14.98 -2.87 5.27
C ARG A 127 14.66 -4.30 5.69
N MET A 128 13.57 -4.52 6.42
CA MET A 128 13.19 -5.86 6.89
C MET A 128 12.80 -6.78 5.73
N ALA A 129 12.13 -6.25 4.70
CA ALA A 129 11.81 -7.02 3.50
C ALA A 129 13.06 -7.40 2.70
N VAL A 130 14.01 -6.48 2.55
CA VAL A 130 15.33 -6.74 1.93
C VAL A 130 16.08 -7.85 2.67
N ASP A 131 16.18 -7.77 3.99
CA ASP A 131 16.84 -8.79 4.80
C ASP A 131 16.11 -10.14 4.72
N THR A 132 14.79 -10.14 4.65
CA THR A 132 13.95 -11.33 4.48
C THR A 132 14.22 -12.01 3.14
N MET A 133 14.21 -11.26 2.04
CA MET A 133 14.51 -11.79 0.70
C MET A 133 15.96 -12.31 0.62
N LYS A 134 16.94 -11.61 1.19
CA LYS A 134 18.33 -12.09 1.30
C LYS A 134 18.47 -13.39 2.09
N ALA A 135 17.61 -13.60 3.07
CA ALA A 135 17.54 -14.86 3.84
C ALA A 135 16.81 -15.99 3.07
N GLY A 136 16.38 -15.75 1.83
CA GLY A 136 15.71 -16.74 0.98
C GLY A 136 14.25 -17.02 1.37
N LYS A 137 13.58 -16.08 2.04
CA LYS A 137 12.22 -16.22 2.54
C LYS A 137 11.28 -15.24 1.81
N TYR A 138 10.08 -15.70 1.46
CA TYR A 138 9.06 -14.79 0.90
C TYR A 138 8.77 -13.66 1.87
N ALA A 139 8.75 -12.42 1.37
CA ALA A 139 8.39 -11.26 2.17
C ALA A 139 6.95 -10.83 1.86
N GLY A 140 6.08 -10.81 2.86
CA GLY A 140 4.79 -10.13 2.85
C GLY A 140 4.93 -8.81 3.58
N LEU A 141 4.81 -7.70 2.88
CA LEU A 141 5.17 -6.38 3.38
C LEU A 141 3.95 -5.48 3.47
N GLU A 142 3.62 -5.01 4.67
CA GLU A 142 2.55 -4.05 4.90
C GLU A 142 2.84 -2.69 4.23
N VAL A 143 1.79 -1.91 4.08
CA VAL A 143 1.79 -0.62 3.40
C VAL A 143 2.08 0.54 4.37
N SER A 144 2.84 1.56 3.93
CA SER A 144 3.54 1.70 2.65
C SER A 144 4.83 0.88 2.67
N ALA A 145 5.20 0.29 1.54
CA ALA A 145 6.38 -0.59 1.49
C ALA A 145 7.70 0.16 1.65
N ALA A 146 7.75 1.42 1.26
CA ALA A 146 8.92 2.28 1.30
C ALA A 146 8.51 3.75 1.51
N THR A 147 9.42 4.57 2.04
CA THR A 147 9.23 6.01 2.26
C THR A 147 10.22 6.87 1.47
N THR A 148 11.20 6.25 0.79
CA THR A 148 12.19 6.92 -0.05
C THR A 148 12.38 6.18 -1.36
N LEU A 149 12.86 6.88 -2.40
CA LEU A 149 13.17 6.24 -3.70
C LEU A 149 14.29 5.21 -3.59
N GLU A 150 15.26 5.44 -2.71
CA GLU A 150 16.34 4.48 -2.44
C GLU A 150 15.77 3.16 -1.91
N GLN A 151 14.88 3.22 -0.94
CA GLN A 151 14.20 2.04 -0.40
C GLN A 151 13.37 1.30 -1.47
N CYS A 152 12.70 2.02 -2.37
CA CYS A 152 12.01 1.40 -3.50
C CYS A 152 12.97 0.60 -4.39
N TRP A 153 14.13 1.18 -4.71
CA TRP A 153 15.16 0.50 -5.48
C TRP A 153 15.82 -0.67 -4.72
N ASP A 154 16.01 -0.55 -3.41
CA ASP A 154 16.56 -1.64 -2.59
C ASP A 154 15.65 -2.88 -2.62
N LEU A 155 14.33 -2.70 -2.56
CA LEU A 155 13.36 -3.78 -2.70
C LEU A 155 13.50 -4.47 -4.08
N VAL A 156 13.45 -3.68 -5.15
CA VAL A 156 13.52 -4.21 -6.53
C VAL A 156 14.88 -4.87 -6.81
N ASN A 157 15.99 -4.21 -6.46
CA ASN A 157 17.33 -4.74 -6.67
C ASN A 157 17.54 -6.05 -5.91
N THR A 158 17.02 -6.15 -4.68
CA THR A 158 17.13 -7.37 -3.88
C THR A 158 16.31 -8.50 -4.48
N TYR A 159 15.08 -8.23 -4.90
CA TYR A 159 14.25 -9.20 -5.62
C TYR A 159 14.96 -9.70 -6.88
N GLU A 160 15.47 -8.80 -7.73
CA GLU A 160 16.14 -9.18 -8.98
C GLU A 160 17.44 -9.96 -8.73
N ALA A 161 18.16 -9.65 -7.65
CA ALA A 161 19.40 -10.35 -7.29
C ALA A 161 19.14 -11.74 -6.68
N THR A 162 18.10 -11.87 -5.84
CA THR A 162 17.81 -13.12 -5.12
C THR A 162 16.80 -14.00 -5.83
N GLY A 163 15.88 -13.40 -6.60
CA GLY A 163 14.69 -14.03 -7.17
C GLY A 163 13.73 -14.54 -6.10
N VAL A 164 13.78 -13.99 -4.89
CA VAL A 164 12.86 -14.31 -3.80
C VAL A 164 11.74 -13.29 -3.82
N PRO A 165 10.47 -13.73 -3.91
CA PRO A 165 9.35 -12.80 -4.03
C PRO A 165 9.14 -11.90 -2.81
N CYS A 166 8.64 -10.69 -3.09
CA CYS A 166 8.12 -9.75 -2.10
C CYS A 166 6.72 -9.30 -2.55
N MET A 167 5.72 -9.58 -1.75
CA MET A 167 4.33 -9.16 -1.94
C MET A 167 4.06 -7.90 -1.11
N ILE A 168 3.47 -6.87 -1.72
CA ILE A 168 2.85 -5.79 -0.94
C ILE A 168 1.46 -6.24 -0.49
N LEU A 169 1.19 -6.12 0.81
CA LEU A 169 -0.06 -6.58 1.43
C LEU A 169 -1.17 -5.51 1.33
N GLU A 170 -1.36 -4.94 0.13
CA GLU A 170 -2.39 -3.94 -0.14
C GLU A 170 -3.77 -4.61 -0.23
N ASN A 171 -4.46 -4.62 0.89
CA ASN A 171 -5.75 -5.31 1.05
C ASN A 171 -6.89 -4.69 0.23
N VAL A 172 -6.88 -3.38 -0.03
CA VAL A 172 -7.94 -2.68 -0.79
C VAL A 172 -8.01 -3.19 -2.24
N CYS A 173 -6.92 -3.71 -2.81
CA CYS A 173 -6.94 -4.36 -4.11
C CYS A 173 -7.90 -5.56 -4.19
N TYR A 174 -8.30 -6.12 -3.04
CA TYR A 174 -9.24 -7.23 -2.93
C TYR A 174 -10.66 -6.79 -2.52
N GLY A 175 -10.93 -5.50 -2.45
CA GLY A 175 -12.24 -4.96 -2.18
C GLY A 175 -13.29 -5.44 -3.19
N ARG A 176 -14.51 -5.76 -2.74
CA ARG A 176 -15.55 -6.29 -3.63
C ARG A 176 -15.93 -5.30 -4.73
N GLN A 177 -16.07 -4.02 -4.38
CA GLN A 177 -16.38 -2.97 -5.34
C GLN A 177 -15.19 -2.66 -6.25
N GLU A 178 -13.98 -2.67 -5.71
CA GLU A 178 -12.73 -2.46 -6.44
C GLU A 178 -12.50 -3.59 -7.47
N LEU A 179 -12.71 -4.85 -7.07
CA LEU A 179 -12.64 -5.99 -7.99
C LEU A 179 -13.78 -6.01 -9.02
N ALA A 180 -14.97 -5.55 -8.65
CA ALA A 180 -16.06 -5.39 -9.61
C ALA A 180 -15.75 -4.29 -10.64
N MET A 181 -15.17 -3.16 -10.20
CA MET A 181 -14.66 -2.11 -11.11
C MET A 181 -13.59 -2.67 -12.05
N LEU A 182 -12.62 -3.44 -11.55
CA LEU A 182 -11.62 -4.12 -12.36
C LEU A 182 -12.25 -5.03 -13.41
N ASN A 183 -13.27 -5.81 -13.04
CA ASN A 183 -14.03 -6.65 -13.97
C ASN A 183 -14.76 -5.83 -15.05
N MET A 184 -15.37 -4.70 -14.68
CA MET A 184 -16.00 -3.79 -15.64
C MET A 184 -14.98 -3.26 -16.65
N VAL A 185 -13.78 -2.86 -16.19
CA VAL A 185 -12.68 -2.41 -17.07
C VAL A 185 -12.26 -3.53 -18.02
N LYS A 186 -11.97 -4.72 -17.49
CA LYS A 186 -11.57 -5.90 -18.31
C LYS A 186 -12.61 -6.29 -19.35
N LYS A 187 -13.89 -6.05 -19.07
CA LYS A 187 -15.01 -6.31 -20.01
C LYS A 187 -15.34 -5.11 -20.91
N GLY A 188 -14.55 -4.04 -20.86
CA GLY A 188 -14.70 -2.88 -21.74
C GLY A 188 -15.93 -2.02 -21.48
N VAL A 189 -16.56 -2.08 -20.29
CA VAL A 189 -17.78 -1.35 -19.95
C VAL A 189 -17.59 0.16 -20.13
N PHE A 190 -16.42 0.68 -19.75
CA PHE A 190 -16.10 2.11 -19.83
C PHE A 190 -15.46 2.55 -21.15
N GLY A 191 -15.25 1.62 -22.12
CA GLY A 191 -14.43 1.89 -23.28
C GLY A 191 -12.95 2.06 -22.93
N GLU A 192 -12.25 2.94 -23.62
CA GLU A 192 -10.87 3.33 -23.28
C GLU A 192 -10.86 4.22 -22.05
N VAL A 193 -10.18 3.81 -20.99
CA VAL A 193 -10.05 4.61 -19.75
C VAL A 193 -9.14 5.81 -20.02
N VAL A 194 -9.56 7.00 -19.62
CA VAL A 194 -8.83 8.25 -19.85
C VAL A 194 -8.48 8.98 -18.55
N HIS A 195 -9.23 8.74 -17.48
CA HIS A 195 -9.04 9.43 -16.20
C HIS A 195 -9.45 8.56 -15.01
N ALA A 196 -8.72 8.69 -13.92
CA ALA A 196 -9.08 8.13 -12.62
C ALA A 196 -8.88 9.14 -11.49
N ARG A 197 -9.59 8.95 -10.39
CA ARG A 197 -9.37 9.62 -9.10
C ARG A 197 -9.42 8.56 -8.00
N CYS A 198 -8.58 8.75 -6.98
CA CYS A 198 -8.55 7.95 -5.77
C CYS A 198 -7.88 8.72 -4.64
N GLY A 199 -7.81 8.13 -3.46
CA GLY A 199 -7.10 8.75 -2.35
C GLY A 199 -7.14 7.92 -1.07
N TYR A 200 -6.60 8.51 -0.02
CA TYR A 200 -6.78 8.05 1.36
C TYR A 200 -7.33 9.22 2.18
N LEU A 201 -8.63 9.21 2.33
CA LEU A 201 -9.41 10.30 2.89
C LEU A 201 -10.02 9.80 4.21
N HIS A 202 -9.30 9.97 5.31
CA HIS A 202 -9.59 9.34 6.59
C HIS A 202 -9.19 10.25 7.76
N ASP A 203 -10.12 10.64 8.61
CA ASP A 203 -9.78 11.36 9.82
C ASP A 203 -8.94 10.51 10.76
N LEU A 204 -7.63 10.75 10.77
CA LEU A 204 -6.68 10.01 11.60
C LEU A 204 -6.22 10.77 12.85
N ARG A 205 -6.84 11.91 13.20
CA ARG A 205 -6.41 12.71 14.34
C ARG A 205 -6.41 11.89 15.64
N GLY A 206 -7.45 11.09 15.88
CA GLY A 206 -7.55 10.19 17.04
C GLY A 206 -6.58 9.00 17.01
N ILE A 207 -5.96 8.69 15.86
CA ILE A 207 -4.92 7.65 15.71
C ILE A 207 -3.54 8.28 15.85
N LYS A 208 -3.34 9.47 15.30
CA LYS A 208 -2.09 10.23 15.37
C LYS A 208 -1.78 10.70 16.79
N PHE A 209 -2.80 10.91 17.60
CA PHE A 209 -2.68 11.28 19.00
C PHE A 209 -3.44 10.30 19.88
N ASN A 210 -2.84 9.93 21.02
CA ASN A 210 -3.52 9.17 22.05
C ASN A 210 -2.96 9.52 23.42
N ASN A 211 -3.50 8.94 24.49
CA ASN A 211 -3.24 9.39 25.84
C ASN A 211 -3.52 10.91 26.01
N GLY A 212 -4.60 11.40 25.39
CA GLY A 212 -4.89 12.81 25.21
C GLY A 212 -4.46 13.27 23.82
N VAL A 213 -3.53 14.20 23.77
CA VAL A 213 -2.94 14.74 22.52
C VAL A 213 -1.46 14.45 22.41
N GLU A 214 -1.01 13.33 23.00
CA GLU A 214 0.39 12.92 22.98
C GLU A 214 0.71 12.06 21.75
N TYR A 215 1.97 12.12 21.31
CA TYR A 215 2.54 11.27 20.27
C TYR A 215 4.01 10.92 20.60
N GLY A 216 4.64 10.10 19.79
CA GLY A 216 5.99 9.61 20.05
C GLY A 216 6.05 8.75 21.31
N THR A 217 7.12 8.87 22.09
CA THR A 217 7.37 8.04 23.28
C THR A 217 6.36 8.22 24.42
N LYS A 218 5.55 9.27 24.40
CA LYS A 218 4.51 9.53 25.40
C LYS A 218 3.17 8.89 25.06
N SER A 219 3.08 8.24 23.94
CA SER A 219 1.87 7.62 23.39
C SER A 219 2.01 6.10 23.25
N PHE A 220 1.04 5.46 22.64
CA PHE A 220 1.05 4.03 22.32
C PHE A 220 0.56 3.75 20.89
N SER A 221 0.77 2.53 20.39
CA SER A 221 0.33 2.11 19.07
C SER A 221 0.88 3.02 17.94
N GLU A 222 0.08 3.34 16.94
CA GLU A 222 0.50 4.11 15.78
C GLU A 222 0.93 5.56 16.10
N ALA A 223 0.37 6.17 17.12
CA ALA A 223 0.79 7.51 17.55
C ALA A 223 2.26 7.58 17.98
N GLN A 224 2.89 6.44 18.31
CA GLN A 224 4.32 6.40 18.64
C GLN A 224 5.23 6.74 17.47
N TRP A 225 4.81 6.46 16.24
CA TRP A 225 5.66 6.60 15.06
C TRP A 225 4.99 7.33 13.90
N ARG A 226 3.68 7.14 13.65
CA ARG A 226 2.98 7.66 12.48
C ARG A 226 2.92 9.19 12.45
N THR A 227 2.73 9.81 13.61
CA THR A 227 2.61 11.26 13.75
C THR A 227 3.92 11.99 13.40
N ASN A 228 5.06 11.33 13.58
CA ASN A 228 6.36 11.86 13.16
C ASN A 228 6.44 12.14 11.65
N PHE A 229 5.70 11.39 10.82
CA PHE A 229 5.62 11.68 9.40
C PHE A 229 4.84 12.97 9.12
N SER A 230 3.81 13.27 9.90
CA SER A 230 3.07 14.53 9.81
C SER A 230 3.91 15.74 10.25
N GLU A 231 4.84 15.55 11.16
CA GLU A 231 5.78 16.60 11.59
C GLU A 231 6.89 16.84 10.56
N LYS A 232 7.42 15.77 9.94
CA LYS A 232 8.66 15.84 9.15
C LYS A 232 8.44 15.99 7.65
N MET A 233 7.36 15.42 7.09
CA MET A 233 7.13 15.34 5.64
C MET A 233 5.92 16.18 5.22
N ASN A 234 6.00 16.74 4.01
CA ASN A 234 4.85 17.34 3.33
C ASN A 234 4.62 16.59 2.02
N ALA A 235 3.86 15.49 2.09
CA ALA A 235 3.74 14.50 1.03
C ALA A 235 2.40 13.74 1.11
N ASP A 236 2.03 13.01 0.07
CA ASP A 236 1.10 11.90 0.21
C ASP A 236 1.82 10.72 0.89
N VAL A 237 1.64 10.58 2.20
CA VAL A 237 2.35 9.57 3.00
C VAL A 237 1.65 8.20 3.01
N TYR A 238 0.50 8.07 2.35
CA TYR A 238 -0.26 6.80 2.33
C TYR A 238 -1.04 6.58 1.02
N PRO A 239 -0.36 6.54 -0.14
CA PRO A 239 -1.03 6.53 -1.45
C PRO A 239 -1.64 5.19 -1.84
N THR A 240 -1.21 4.08 -1.24
CA THR A 240 -1.40 2.73 -1.79
C THR A 240 -2.85 2.26 -1.80
N HIS A 241 -3.65 2.60 -0.78
CA HIS A 241 -5.06 2.18 -0.69
C HIS A 241 -5.92 2.70 -1.86
N GLY A 242 -5.72 3.95 -2.25
CA GLY A 242 -6.41 4.47 -3.43
C GLY A 242 -5.77 4.00 -4.73
N LEU A 243 -4.43 4.06 -4.78
CA LEU A 243 -3.69 3.88 -6.02
C LEU A 243 -3.58 2.41 -6.47
N GLY A 244 -3.57 1.45 -5.53
CA GLY A 244 -3.48 0.03 -5.84
C GLY A 244 -4.59 -0.46 -6.78
N PRO A 245 -5.88 -0.34 -6.44
CA PRO A 245 -6.98 -0.75 -7.32
C PRO A 245 -6.98 -0.02 -8.67
N ILE A 246 -6.68 1.27 -8.70
CA ILE A 246 -6.57 2.03 -9.95
C ILE A 246 -5.39 1.53 -10.80
N SER A 247 -4.27 1.19 -10.18
CA SER A 247 -3.11 0.64 -10.87
C SER A 247 -3.41 -0.70 -11.54
N LEU A 248 -4.18 -1.57 -10.88
CA LEU A 248 -4.66 -2.83 -11.47
C LEU A 248 -5.61 -2.58 -12.65
N ALA A 249 -6.51 -1.62 -12.52
CA ALA A 249 -7.45 -1.26 -13.58
C ALA A 249 -6.77 -0.65 -14.83
N LEU A 250 -5.62 0.01 -14.65
CA LEU A 250 -4.83 0.66 -15.71
C LEU A 250 -3.59 -0.16 -16.14
N ASP A 251 -3.44 -1.40 -15.68
CA ASP A 251 -2.31 -2.28 -15.99
C ASP A 251 -0.93 -1.66 -15.67
N ILE A 252 -0.81 -0.86 -14.62
CA ILE A 252 0.47 -0.26 -14.22
C ILE A 252 1.49 -1.37 -13.94
N ASN A 253 2.72 -1.18 -14.42
CA ASN A 253 3.81 -2.15 -14.48
C ASN A 253 3.55 -3.37 -15.41
N ARG A 254 2.43 -3.37 -16.18
CA ARG A 254 1.98 -4.49 -17.03
C ARG A 254 1.35 -3.97 -18.32
N GLY A 255 2.17 -3.36 -19.19
CA GLY A 255 1.75 -2.69 -20.43
C GLY A 255 1.50 -1.18 -20.27
N ASN A 256 1.57 -0.67 -19.04
CA ASN A 256 1.48 0.75 -18.69
C ASN A 256 2.43 1.07 -17.53
N ARG A 257 2.72 2.35 -17.28
CA ARG A 257 3.52 2.79 -16.13
C ARG A 257 3.22 4.24 -15.77
N PHE A 258 3.52 4.64 -14.54
CA PHE A 258 3.55 6.03 -14.17
C PHE A 258 4.73 6.74 -14.85
N LEU A 259 4.51 7.96 -15.34
CA LEU A 259 5.54 8.81 -15.97
C LEU A 259 5.96 9.94 -15.06
N SER A 260 5.00 10.75 -14.61
CA SER A 260 5.28 11.93 -13.80
C SER A 260 4.16 12.21 -12.80
N ILE A 261 4.51 12.92 -11.75
CA ILE A 261 3.60 13.40 -10.71
C ILE A 261 3.84 14.90 -10.47
N SER A 262 2.77 15.68 -10.35
CA SER A 262 2.78 17.05 -9.85
C SER A 262 1.87 17.15 -8.64
N SER A 263 2.35 17.75 -7.55
CA SER A 263 1.67 17.73 -6.26
C SER A 263 1.57 19.11 -5.64
N ALA A 264 0.48 19.36 -4.93
CA ALA A 264 0.25 20.55 -4.13
C ALA A 264 -0.30 20.17 -2.77
N ALA A 265 0.15 20.86 -1.74
CA ALA A 265 -0.33 20.72 -0.37
C ALA A 265 -1.04 21.99 0.10
N THR A 266 -2.08 21.83 0.91
CA THR A 266 -2.71 22.94 1.63
C THR A 266 -1.83 23.39 2.81
N LYS A 267 -2.20 24.49 3.47
CA LYS A 267 -1.66 24.81 4.80
C LYS A 267 -1.98 23.68 5.79
N SER A 268 -1.18 23.53 6.83
CA SER A 268 -1.39 22.60 7.93
C SER A 268 -2.04 23.31 9.12
N ARG A 269 -3.27 22.95 9.48
CA ARG A 269 -4.03 23.53 10.59
C ARG A 269 -4.77 22.49 11.43
N GLY A 270 -5.24 21.40 10.80
CA GLY A 270 -6.15 20.45 11.42
C GLY A 270 -5.60 19.77 12.67
N LEU A 271 -4.30 19.43 12.69
CA LEU A 271 -3.67 18.82 13.88
C LEU A 271 -3.51 19.84 15.00
N HIS A 272 -3.14 21.09 14.70
CA HIS A 272 -3.07 22.17 15.69
C HIS A 272 -4.46 22.40 16.34
N GLU A 273 -5.51 22.61 15.55
CA GLU A 273 -6.86 22.82 16.04
C GLU A 273 -7.36 21.63 16.89
N TYR A 274 -7.06 20.40 16.46
CA TYR A 274 -7.39 19.20 17.24
C TYR A 274 -6.74 19.21 18.63
N ILE A 275 -5.48 19.64 18.74
CA ILE A 275 -4.76 19.72 20.01
C ILE A 275 -5.36 20.81 20.88
N VAL A 276 -5.59 22.00 20.31
CA VAL A 276 -6.10 23.16 21.06
C VAL A 276 -7.53 22.90 21.59
N GLU A 277 -8.39 22.30 20.79
CA GLU A 277 -9.77 22.02 21.17
C GLU A 277 -9.95 20.76 22.06
N HIS A 278 -8.93 19.90 22.12
CA HIS A 278 -9.06 18.63 22.86
C HIS A 278 -9.09 18.88 24.38
N PRO A 279 -9.95 18.19 25.16
CA PRO A 279 -10.09 18.39 26.63
C PRO A 279 -8.80 18.19 27.44
N LYS A 280 -7.84 17.42 26.91
CA LYS A 280 -6.50 17.20 27.51
C LYS A 280 -5.39 17.98 26.80
N GLY A 281 -5.74 18.88 25.87
CA GLY A 281 -4.85 19.74 25.12
C GLY A 281 -4.93 21.20 25.61
N GLY A 282 -5.16 22.11 24.69
CA GLY A 282 -5.28 23.55 24.89
C GLY A 282 -4.14 24.33 24.24
N GLU A 283 -4.29 25.65 24.13
CA GLU A 283 -3.31 26.56 23.52
C GLU A 283 -1.91 26.48 24.20
N ASN A 284 -1.87 26.17 25.49
CA ASN A 284 -0.62 26.09 26.26
C ASN A 284 -0.02 24.66 26.26
N HIS A 285 -0.59 23.72 25.54
CA HIS A 285 -0.03 22.38 25.44
C HIS A 285 1.22 22.41 24.56
N PRO A 286 2.34 21.76 24.95
CA PRO A 286 3.58 21.80 24.15
C PRO A 286 3.40 21.35 22.70
N ASN A 287 2.47 20.42 22.43
CA ASN A 287 2.21 19.95 21.08
C ASN A 287 1.40 20.95 20.23
N ALA A 288 0.79 21.99 20.82
CA ALA A 288 0.15 23.07 20.07
C ALA A 288 1.19 23.96 19.35
N ASP A 289 2.41 24.07 19.90
CA ASP A 289 3.49 24.85 19.30
C ASP A 289 4.26 24.09 18.22
N VAL A 290 3.94 22.83 17.97
CA VAL A 290 4.61 22.03 16.94
C VAL A 290 4.25 22.55 15.55
N ASN A 291 5.28 22.80 14.74
CA ASN A 291 5.10 23.16 13.34
C ASN A 291 4.85 21.89 12.50
N TRP A 292 3.57 21.58 12.27
CA TRP A 292 3.18 20.44 11.45
C TRP A 292 3.48 20.73 9.98
N ASN A 293 4.38 19.93 9.37
CA ASN A 293 4.81 20.13 7.99
C ASN A 293 3.79 19.58 6.97
N LEU A 294 3.14 18.47 7.31
CA LEU A 294 2.17 17.83 6.41
C LEU A 294 0.95 18.73 6.22
N GLY A 295 0.71 19.19 5.00
CA GLY A 295 -0.53 19.88 4.65
C GLY A 295 -1.77 19.05 5.00
N ASP A 296 -2.86 19.70 5.35
CA ASP A 296 -4.09 18.99 5.73
C ASP A 296 -4.63 18.13 4.59
N VAL A 297 -4.49 18.65 3.35
CA VAL A 297 -4.81 17.89 2.13
C VAL A 297 -3.65 18.02 1.14
N VAL A 298 -3.18 16.90 0.65
CA VAL A 298 -2.21 16.81 -0.45
C VAL A 298 -2.92 16.24 -1.67
N THR A 299 -2.82 16.94 -2.81
CA THR A 299 -3.39 16.51 -4.08
C THR A 299 -2.30 16.36 -5.12
N SER A 300 -2.26 15.19 -5.75
CA SER A 300 -1.28 14.84 -6.78
C SER A 300 -1.97 14.49 -8.09
N THR A 301 -1.38 14.90 -9.20
CA THR A 301 -1.79 14.47 -10.54
C THR A 301 -0.69 13.62 -11.16
N ILE A 302 -0.98 12.35 -11.44
CA ILE A 302 -0.07 11.41 -12.08
C ILE A 302 -0.44 11.25 -13.55
N LYS A 303 0.57 11.24 -14.44
CA LYS A 303 0.43 10.84 -15.85
C LYS A 303 0.99 9.46 -16.09
N THR A 304 0.32 8.68 -16.94
CA THR A 304 0.75 7.35 -17.33
C THR A 304 1.32 7.31 -18.75
N SER A 305 1.95 6.20 -19.12
CA SER A 305 2.55 6.04 -20.46
C SER A 305 1.53 5.87 -21.58
N ARG A 306 0.31 5.42 -21.27
CA ARG A 306 -0.80 5.33 -22.22
C ARG A 306 -1.58 6.64 -22.35
N GLY A 307 -1.30 7.64 -21.48
CA GLY A 307 -1.89 8.99 -21.56
C GLY A 307 -2.98 9.28 -20.54
N GLU A 308 -3.37 8.31 -19.73
CA GLU A 308 -4.34 8.54 -18.65
C GLU A 308 -3.79 9.50 -17.59
N THR A 309 -4.70 10.17 -16.91
CA THR A 309 -4.39 10.98 -15.70
C THR A 309 -5.04 10.36 -14.48
N ILE A 310 -4.33 10.40 -13.35
CA ILE A 310 -4.84 9.94 -12.05
C ILE A 310 -4.71 11.09 -11.06
N ILE A 311 -5.81 11.46 -10.40
CA ILE A 311 -5.77 12.37 -9.25
C ILE A 311 -5.73 11.51 -7.99
N VAL A 312 -4.70 11.72 -7.16
CA VAL A 312 -4.55 11.06 -5.85
C VAL A 312 -4.64 12.11 -4.76
N THR A 313 -5.45 11.86 -3.73
CA THR A 313 -5.64 12.79 -2.63
C THR A 313 -5.35 12.10 -1.29
N HIS A 314 -4.48 12.71 -0.48
CA HIS A 314 -4.24 12.34 0.91
C HIS A 314 -4.85 13.39 1.83
N ASP A 315 -5.76 12.97 2.71
CA ASP A 315 -6.48 13.84 3.65
C ASP A 315 -6.69 13.10 4.97
N THR A 316 -5.84 13.40 5.97
CA THR A 316 -5.82 12.66 7.24
C THR A 316 -5.76 13.55 8.49
N ASN A 317 -5.78 14.87 8.31
CA ASN A 317 -5.56 15.83 9.39
C ASN A 317 -6.81 16.63 9.77
N VAL A 318 -7.89 16.52 9.01
CA VAL A 318 -9.14 17.25 9.25
C VAL A 318 -10.34 16.31 9.40
N PRO A 319 -11.43 16.76 10.05
CA PRO A 319 -12.59 15.91 10.32
C PRO A 319 -13.33 15.56 9.03
N ARG A 320 -13.57 14.26 8.84
CA ARG A 320 -14.32 13.74 7.70
C ARG A 320 -14.76 12.29 7.93
N PRO A 321 -15.79 11.79 7.22
CA PRO A 321 -16.02 10.36 7.05
C PRO A 321 -14.92 9.71 6.22
N TYR A 322 -14.71 8.40 6.38
CA TYR A 322 -13.80 7.62 5.55
C TYR A 322 -14.28 7.56 4.10
N SER A 323 -13.33 7.66 3.15
CA SER A 323 -13.57 7.47 1.73
C SER A 323 -12.24 7.21 1.01
N LEU A 324 -12.26 6.41 -0.04
CA LEU A 324 -11.14 6.28 -0.98
C LEU A 324 -11.38 7.09 -2.26
N GLY A 325 -12.61 7.66 -2.41
CA GLY A 325 -12.98 8.62 -3.42
C GLY A 325 -12.76 8.15 -4.86
N PHE A 326 -13.04 6.87 -5.13
CA PHE A 326 -12.80 6.29 -6.44
C PHE A 326 -13.68 6.93 -7.52
N LYS A 327 -13.04 7.29 -8.61
CA LYS A 327 -13.65 7.60 -9.89
C LYS A 327 -12.83 6.94 -10.99
N LEU A 328 -13.51 6.31 -11.94
CA LEU A 328 -12.89 5.83 -13.16
C LEU A 328 -13.74 6.27 -14.33
N GLN A 329 -13.13 6.92 -15.33
CA GLN A 329 -13.80 7.49 -16.48
C GLN A 329 -13.12 7.03 -17.76
N GLY A 330 -13.91 6.53 -18.69
CA GLY A 330 -13.49 6.16 -20.02
C GLY A 330 -14.35 6.83 -21.10
N THR A 331 -14.13 6.44 -22.36
CA THR A 331 -14.82 7.01 -23.53
C THR A 331 -16.30 6.62 -23.61
N ASN A 332 -16.74 5.64 -22.82
CA ASN A 332 -18.10 5.09 -22.88
C ASN A 332 -18.86 5.25 -21.56
N GLY A 333 -18.27 5.85 -20.53
CA GLY A 333 -18.94 6.07 -19.25
C GLY A 333 -17.99 6.27 -18.09
N LEU A 334 -18.57 6.38 -16.89
CA LEU A 334 -17.81 6.57 -15.66
C LEU A 334 -18.54 5.96 -14.47
N ILE A 335 -17.75 5.65 -13.41
CA ILE A 335 -18.23 5.21 -12.12
C ILE A 335 -17.60 6.08 -11.02
N GLU A 336 -18.36 6.39 -9.97
CA GLU A 336 -17.89 7.02 -8.75
C GLU A 336 -18.40 6.25 -7.54
N PHE A 337 -17.51 5.94 -6.59
CA PHE A 337 -17.84 5.25 -5.35
C PHE A 337 -16.79 5.55 -4.27
N ASP A 338 -17.17 5.39 -3.01
CA ASP A 338 -16.29 5.74 -1.90
C ASP A 338 -15.36 4.62 -1.46
N GLY A 339 -15.61 3.38 -1.92
CA GLY A 339 -14.82 2.21 -1.54
C GLY A 339 -15.25 1.63 -0.18
N LEU A 340 -14.41 0.75 0.33
CA LEU A 340 -14.64 0.06 1.59
C LEU A 340 -14.99 0.97 2.75
N GLU A 341 -15.92 0.51 3.61
CA GLU A 341 -16.32 1.14 4.85
C GLU A 341 -17.07 2.48 4.71
N SER A 342 -17.29 2.98 3.49
CA SER A 342 -18.18 4.12 3.34
C SER A 342 -19.63 3.68 3.59
N GLY A 343 -20.18 4.07 4.72
CA GLY A 343 -21.55 3.73 5.09
C GLY A 343 -22.65 4.45 4.29
N GLY A 344 -22.26 5.24 3.28
CA GLY A 344 -23.19 6.13 2.59
C GLY A 344 -23.69 7.30 3.47
N ILE A 345 -24.76 7.95 3.05
CA ILE A 345 -25.37 9.08 3.78
C ILE A 345 -26.43 8.55 4.73
N LYS A 346 -26.21 8.72 6.04
CA LYS A 346 -27.20 8.36 7.07
C LYS A 346 -28.47 9.20 6.92
N GLN A 347 -29.60 8.54 6.81
CA GLN A 347 -30.91 9.17 6.70
C GLN A 347 -31.51 9.43 8.08
N PRO A 348 -32.52 10.35 8.22
CA PRO A 348 -33.19 10.61 9.47
C PRO A 348 -33.89 9.39 10.10
N ASP A 349 -34.30 8.41 9.30
CA ASP A 349 -34.88 7.15 9.73
C ASP A 349 -33.88 6.09 10.17
N GLY A 350 -32.57 6.43 10.13
CA GLY A 350 -31.46 5.54 10.50
C GLY A 350 -30.97 4.64 9.37
N SER A 351 -31.61 4.63 8.22
CA SER A 351 -31.12 3.95 7.02
C SER A 351 -29.91 4.68 6.41
N TYR A 352 -29.23 4.05 5.45
CA TYR A 352 -28.13 4.65 4.70
C TYR A 352 -28.46 4.71 3.21
N LEU A 353 -28.29 5.90 2.63
CA LEU A 353 -28.37 6.09 1.19
C LEU A 353 -26.98 5.79 0.59
N ASN A 354 -26.93 4.78 -0.28
CA ASN A 354 -25.73 4.51 -1.07
C ASN A 354 -25.51 5.62 -2.10
N THR A 355 -24.31 6.18 -2.12
CA THR A 355 -23.92 7.29 -3.04
C THR A 355 -23.15 6.81 -4.24
N ASP A 356 -22.87 5.50 -4.35
CA ASP A 356 -22.18 4.91 -5.49
C ASP A 356 -23.01 5.04 -6.75
N ARG A 357 -22.42 5.62 -7.80
CA ARG A 357 -23.14 6.00 -9.01
C ARG A 357 -22.34 5.71 -10.27
N ILE A 358 -23.06 5.50 -11.33
CA ILE A 358 -22.50 5.13 -12.63
C ILE A 358 -23.29 5.79 -13.76
N TYR A 359 -22.60 6.09 -14.85
CA TYR A 359 -23.20 6.45 -16.13
C TYR A 359 -22.51 5.66 -17.24
N ILE A 360 -23.29 5.00 -18.08
CA ILE A 360 -22.79 4.26 -19.25
C ILE A 360 -23.62 4.68 -20.46
N GLU A 361 -22.95 5.20 -21.48
CA GLU A 361 -23.57 5.66 -22.72
C GLU A 361 -24.42 4.56 -23.36
N GLY A 362 -25.66 4.91 -23.71
CA GLY A 362 -26.62 3.97 -24.32
C GLY A 362 -27.17 2.87 -23.41
N LYS A 363 -26.82 2.86 -22.11
CA LYS A 363 -27.35 1.91 -21.12
C LYS A 363 -28.04 2.57 -19.94
N THR A 364 -27.59 3.76 -19.54
CA THR A 364 -28.26 4.61 -18.56
C THR A 364 -29.04 5.70 -19.28
N GLU A 365 -30.00 6.35 -18.57
CA GLU A 365 -30.70 7.50 -19.15
C GLU A 365 -29.71 8.64 -19.45
N PRO A 366 -29.85 9.33 -20.61
CA PRO A 366 -28.94 10.39 -21.01
C PRO A 366 -28.85 11.49 -19.94
N HIS A 367 -27.62 11.83 -19.54
CA HIS A 367 -27.30 12.87 -18.53
C HIS A 367 -27.78 12.58 -17.10
N GLU A 368 -28.19 11.36 -16.78
CA GLU A 368 -28.65 10.98 -15.45
C GLU A 368 -27.71 9.93 -14.82
N TRP A 369 -27.45 10.12 -13.53
CA TRP A 369 -26.74 9.14 -12.73
C TRP A 369 -27.67 7.98 -12.37
N GLU A 370 -27.13 6.78 -12.42
CA GLU A 370 -27.76 5.57 -11.92
C GLU A 370 -27.00 5.03 -10.71
N SER A 371 -27.69 4.34 -9.80
CA SER A 371 -27.01 3.60 -8.71
C SER A 371 -26.09 2.52 -9.27
N ALA A 372 -24.85 2.47 -8.78
CA ALA A 372 -23.90 1.46 -9.18
C ALA A 372 -24.20 0.06 -8.60
N ALA A 373 -25.13 -0.09 -7.66
CA ALA A 373 -25.40 -1.33 -6.94
C ALA A 373 -25.69 -2.54 -7.84
N LYS A 374 -26.53 -2.36 -8.89
CA LYS A 374 -26.83 -3.45 -9.84
C LYS A 374 -25.59 -3.84 -10.64
N TRP A 375 -24.73 -2.87 -10.99
CA TRP A 375 -23.52 -3.07 -11.75
C TRP A 375 -22.47 -3.83 -10.92
N PHE A 376 -22.26 -3.46 -9.67
CA PHE A 376 -21.39 -4.21 -8.77
C PHE A 376 -21.82 -5.66 -8.63
N LYS A 377 -23.13 -5.91 -8.53
CA LYS A 377 -23.67 -7.28 -8.48
C LYS A 377 -23.47 -8.05 -9.78
N GLU A 378 -23.70 -7.42 -10.95
CA GLU A 378 -23.54 -8.04 -12.27
C GLU A 378 -22.07 -8.36 -12.57
N TYR A 379 -21.16 -7.49 -12.13
CA TYR A 379 -19.72 -7.64 -12.37
C TYR A 379 -18.96 -8.13 -11.13
N ASP A 380 -19.67 -8.72 -10.16
CA ASP A 380 -19.04 -9.27 -8.95
C ASP A 380 -17.92 -10.24 -9.32
N HIS A 381 -16.83 -10.16 -8.53
CA HIS A 381 -15.65 -10.96 -8.85
C HIS A 381 -15.82 -12.41 -8.38
N PRO A 382 -15.43 -13.42 -9.18
CA PRO A 382 -15.55 -14.84 -8.81
C PRO A 382 -14.86 -15.18 -7.47
N LEU A 383 -13.79 -14.47 -7.11
CA LEU A 383 -13.09 -14.63 -5.84
C LEU A 383 -14.04 -14.38 -4.66
N TRP A 384 -14.82 -13.29 -4.69
CA TRP A 384 -15.81 -12.99 -3.65
C TRP A 384 -16.95 -13.98 -3.63
N ALA A 385 -17.48 -14.34 -4.78
CA ALA A 385 -18.53 -15.36 -4.88
C ALA A 385 -18.10 -16.71 -4.29
N LYS A 386 -16.81 -17.06 -4.39
CA LYS A 386 -16.25 -18.31 -3.91
C LYS A 386 -15.97 -18.32 -2.40
N PHE A 387 -15.51 -17.20 -1.83
CA PHE A 387 -14.95 -17.14 -0.47
C PHE A 387 -15.68 -16.15 0.45
N GLU A 388 -16.87 -15.66 0.08
CA GLU A 388 -17.63 -14.68 0.88
C GLU A 388 -17.84 -15.14 2.33
N ALA A 389 -18.11 -16.42 2.54
CA ALA A 389 -18.39 -16.96 3.86
C ALA A 389 -17.14 -16.93 4.78
N GLU A 390 -15.98 -17.24 4.23
CA GLU A 390 -14.70 -17.24 4.94
C GLU A 390 -14.22 -15.80 5.19
N ALA A 391 -14.38 -14.92 4.21
CA ALA A 391 -13.96 -13.53 4.29
C ALA A 391 -14.79 -12.72 5.30
N LYS A 392 -16.09 -12.94 5.39
CA LYS A 392 -17.07 -12.13 6.14
C LYS A 392 -16.73 -11.85 7.61
N ASN A 393 -15.94 -12.71 8.24
CA ASN A 393 -15.56 -12.60 9.65
C ASN A 393 -14.09 -12.20 9.87
N THR A 394 -13.45 -11.65 8.84
CA THR A 394 -12.09 -11.12 8.91
C THR A 394 -12.06 -9.60 8.89
N GLY A 395 -10.87 -9.00 9.08
CA GLY A 395 -10.71 -7.54 9.17
C GLY A 395 -11.12 -6.79 7.90
N HIS A 396 -11.41 -5.49 8.05
CA HIS A 396 -11.72 -4.55 6.97
C HIS A 396 -12.80 -5.07 5.99
N GLY A 397 -13.94 -5.53 6.54
CA GLY A 397 -15.05 -6.01 5.71
C GLY A 397 -14.76 -7.31 4.93
N GLY A 398 -13.70 -8.03 5.29
CA GLY A 398 -13.35 -9.32 4.68
C GLY A 398 -12.14 -9.31 3.76
N ILE A 399 -11.63 -8.15 3.37
CA ILE A 399 -10.53 -8.05 2.38
C ILE A 399 -9.18 -8.55 2.93
N ASP A 400 -8.98 -8.51 4.24
CA ASP A 400 -7.78 -9.04 4.88
C ASP A 400 -7.63 -10.55 4.66
N PHE A 401 -8.75 -11.28 4.54
CA PHE A 401 -8.73 -12.70 4.20
C PHE A 401 -8.04 -12.96 2.84
N PHE A 402 -8.38 -12.18 1.84
CA PHE A 402 -7.88 -12.41 0.48
C PHE A 402 -6.39 -12.08 0.36
N VAL A 403 -5.93 -10.97 0.93
CA VAL A 403 -4.52 -10.60 0.87
C VAL A 403 -3.64 -11.61 1.63
N ASP A 404 -4.10 -12.08 2.79
CA ASP A 404 -3.39 -13.09 3.56
C ASP A 404 -3.38 -14.46 2.86
N LYS A 405 -4.53 -14.83 2.24
CA LYS A 405 -4.65 -16.04 1.44
C LYS A 405 -3.71 -16.02 0.25
N GLU A 406 -3.67 -14.92 -0.52
CA GLU A 406 -2.77 -14.79 -1.67
C GLU A 406 -1.30 -14.91 -1.26
N PHE A 407 -0.90 -14.31 -0.15
CA PHE A 407 0.45 -14.46 0.37
C PHE A 407 0.80 -15.92 0.67
N VAL A 408 -0.08 -16.62 1.36
CA VAL A 408 0.13 -18.05 1.70
C VAL A 408 0.13 -18.92 0.45
N ASP A 409 -0.82 -18.70 -0.47
CA ASP A 409 -0.93 -19.48 -1.71
C ASP A 409 0.26 -19.27 -2.63
N SER A 410 0.78 -18.04 -2.75
CA SER A 410 1.98 -17.76 -3.55
C SER A 410 3.20 -18.53 -3.06
N ILE A 411 3.37 -18.67 -1.73
CA ILE A 411 4.44 -19.47 -1.14
C ILE A 411 4.21 -20.96 -1.42
N LYS A 412 2.98 -21.46 -1.18
CA LYS A 412 2.61 -22.86 -1.35
C LYS A 412 2.80 -23.32 -2.79
N GLU A 413 2.40 -22.47 -3.73
CA GLU A 413 2.48 -22.74 -5.18
C GLU A 413 3.84 -22.36 -5.78
N LYS A 414 4.73 -21.74 -5.02
CA LYS A 414 6.07 -21.27 -5.46
C LYS A 414 6.02 -20.33 -6.66
N ARG A 415 5.07 -19.43 -6.66
CA ARG A 415 4.85 -18.46 -7.72
C ARG A 415 5.08 -17.04 -7.26
N GLU A 416 5.18 -16.12 -8.21
CA GLU A 416 5.11 -14.70 -7.93
C GLU A 416 3.72 -14.36 -7.38
N PRO A 417 3.63 -13.47 -6.37
CA PRO A 417 2.36 -12.96 -5.88
C PRO A 417 1.72 -12.03 -6.92
N GLU A 418 0.41 -11.86 -6.82
CA GLU A 418 -0.36 -10.98 -7.70
C GLU A 418 0.07 -9.51 -7.58
N LEU A 419 0.33 -9.07 -6.35
CA LEU A 419 0.83 -7.74 -6.00
C LEU A 419 2.32 -7.84 -5.66
N ASP A 420 3.18 -7.60 -6.63
CA ASP A 420 4.60 -7.89 -6.50
C ASP A 420 5.45 -6.68 -6.07
N VAL A 421 6.75 -6.88 -6.04
CA VAL A 421 7.73 -5.87 -5.63
C VAL A 421 7.74 -4.62 -6.51
N TYR A 422 7.39 -4.75 -7.81
CA TYR A 422 7.33 -3.59 -8.70
C TYR A 422 6.12 -2.72 -8.39
N ASP A 423 5.01 -3.33 -7.97
CA ASP A 423 3.82 -2.61 -7.48
C ASP A 423 4.15 -1.92 -6.16
N ALA A 424 4.79 -2.64 -5.23
CA ALA A 424 5.27 -2.09 -3.97
C ALA A 424 6.13 -0.83 -4.17
N ALA A 425 7.10 -0.90 -5.09
CA ALA A 425 8.01 0.21 -5.39
C ALA A 425 7.29 1.38 -6.09
N ALA A 426 6.48 1.09 -7.13
CA ALA A 426 5.82 2.14 -7.92
C ALA A 426 4.78 2.92 -7.09
N TRP A 427 3.98 2.24 -6.27
CA TRP A 427 2.97 2.89 -5.44
C TRP A 427 3.60 3.67 -4.29
N SER A 428 4.62 3.12 -3.64
CA SER A 428 5.32 3.79 -2.53
C SER A 428 6.16 4.99 -3.00
N ALA A 429 6.61 5.01 -4.26
CA ALA A 429 7.38 6.13 -4.81
C ALA A 429 6.58 7.44 -4.90
N VAL A 430 5.24 7.38 -4.83
CA VAL A 430 4.39 8.58 -4.75
C VAL A 430 4.76 9.43 -3.54
N THR A 431 5.06 8.83 -2.39
CA THR A 431 5.42 9.58 -1.18
C THR A 431 6.63 10.50 -1.40
N PRO A 432 7.84 10.02 -1.73
CA PRO A 432 8.98 10.92 -1.93
C PRO A 432 8.84 11.82 -3.16
N LEU A 433 8.18 11.37 -4.24
CA LEU A 433 8.00 12.20 -5.44
C LEU A 433 6.98 13.32 -5.22
N SER A 434 5.92 13.09 -4.44
CA SER A 434 4.98 14.15 -4.07
C SER A 434 5.63 15.20 -3.17
N GLU A 435 6.48 14.79 -2.22
CA GLU A 435 7.25 15.70 -1.39
C GLU A 435 8.19 16.59 -2.23
N MET A 436 8.97 15.99 -3.14
CA MET A 436 9.85 16.72 -4.05
C MET A 436 9.07 17.73 -4.89
N SER A 437 7.94 17.31 -5.47
CA SER A 437 7.10 18.19 -6.26
C SER A 437 6.58 19.38 -5.46
N ILE A 438 6.09 19.16 -4.23
CA ILE A 438 5.61 20.23 -3.35
C ILE A 438 6.75 21.19 -2.99
N GLN A 439 7.94 20.68 -2.65
CA GLN A 439 9.12 21.48 -2.33
C GLN A 439 9.58 22.35 -3.52
N GLU A 440 9.38 21.88 -4.74
CA GLU A 440 9.69 22.58 -5.99
C GLU A 440 8.50 23.38 -6.55
N GLY A 441 7.48 23.66 -5.74
CA GLY A 441 6.35 24.53 -6.13
C GLY A 441 5.35 23.90 -7.10
N GLY A 442 5.28 22.56 -7.13
CA GLY A 442 4.37 21.78 -7.99
C GLY A 442 5.02 21.32 -9.30
N GLU A 443 6.33 21.51 -9.48
CA GLU A 443 7.04 21.03 -10.66
C GLU A 443 6.91 19.52 -10.81
N PRO A 444 6.76 19.01 -12.06
CA PRO A 444 6.64 17.58 -12.31
C PRO A 444 7.88 16.79 -11.90
N GLN A 445 7.69 15.76 -11.10
CA GLN A 445 8.71 14.77 -10.77
C GLN A 445 8.48 13.49 -11.59
N PHE A 446 9.57 12.85 -12.06
CA PHE A 446 9.47 11.68 -12.92
C PHE A 446 9.62 10.38 -12.14
N PHE A 447 8.69 9.45 -12.35
CA PHE A 447 8.81 8.12 -11.79
C PHE A 447 9.98 7.36 -12.41
N PRO A 448 10.84 6.74 -11.59
CA PRO A 448 11.77 5.73 -12.09
C PRO A 448 11.02 4.57 -12.78
N ASP A 449 11.63 3.98 -13.79
CA ASP A 449 11.15 2.71 -14.31
C ASP A 449 11.74 1.56 -13.48
N PHE A 450 11.03 1.18 -12.43
CA PHE A 450 11.44 0.10 -11.52
C PHE A 450 11.53 -1.25 -12.23
N THR A 451 10.79 -1.43 -13.33
CA THR A 451 10.79 -2.68 -14.12
C THR A 451 11.91 -2.74 -15.14
N ARG A 452 12.64 -1.64 -15.37
CA ARG A 452 13.69 -1.52 -16.40
C ARG A 452 13.22 -1.96 -17.79
N GLY A 453 12.02 -1.49 -18.18
CA GLY A 453 11.41 -1.80 -19.47
C GLY A 453 10.58 -3.08 -19.50
N LYS A 454 10.67 -3.95 -18.50
CA LYS A 454 9.90 -5.21 -18.48
C LYS A 454 8.38 -4.99 -18.46
N TRP A 455 7.91 -3.82 -18.00
CA TRP A 455 6.48 -3.49 -17.97
C TRP A 455 5.81 -3.64 -19.35
N MET A 456 6.54 -3.50 -20.45
CA MET A 456 6.00 -3.61 -21.81
C MET A 456 5.53 -5.03 -22.14
N ASP A 457 6.19 -6.05 -21.57
CA ASP A 457 5.92 -7.45 -21.88
C ASP A 457 5.23 -8.20 -20.74
N ARG A 458 5.08 -7.58 -19.56
CA ARG A 458 4.40 -8.19 -18.42
C ARG A 458 2.89 -8.22 -18.66
N LYS A 459 2.27 -9.33 -18.30
CA LYS A 459 0.82 -9.52 -18.44
C LYS A 459 0.06 -8.82 -17.32
N ALA A 460 -1.15 -8.37 -17.62
CA ALA A 460 -2.10 -7.87 -16.63
C ALA A 460 -2.31 -8.89 -15.49
N VAL A 461 -2.57 -8.38 -14.29
CA VAL A 461 -2.87 -9.24 -13.14
C VAL A 461 -4.19 -9.95 -13.35
N ASP A 462 -4.20 -11.23 -13.05
CA ASP A 462 -5.40 -12.06 -13.00
C ASP A 462 -5.60 -12.47 -11.52
N ILE A 463 -6.39 -11.67 -10.81
CA ILE A 463 -6.76 -11.95 -9.40
C ILE A 463 -7.57 -13.23 -9.36
N LYS A 464 -7.17 -14.23 -8.52
CA LYS A 464 -7.76 -15.59 -8.52
C LYS A 464 -8.35 -15.99 -7.20
#